data_953c5c596ac439ce23b17a1ccaab6c7f
#
_entry.id   953c5c596ac439ce23b17a1ccaab6c7f
#
_cell.length_a   1.000
_cell.length_b   1.000
_cell.length_c   1.000
_cell.angle_alpha   90.00
_cell.angle_beta   90.00
_cell.angle_gamma   90.00
#
_symmetry.space_group_name_H-M   'P 1'
#
loop_
_entity.id
_entity.type
_entity.pdbx_description
1 polymer ?
#
loop_
_entity_poly.entity_id
_entity_poly.type
_entity_poly.pdbx_seq_one_letter_code
_entity_poly.pdbx_strand_id
1 'polypeptide(L)'
;DTKGVHNFIYAISPQMDAVYGNTRDRLLFRWPGDEWVDFIGMDCYHGLNTEAFTSNLRTLSALSQEKLKPCGVTETGQESFEKADYWTGCILAPLMGQRVSMVVMWRNKYVARNESDRHFYSVYPGHVSADDFNIMYGRSRSLFSGDLPDMYTMAEHVTVR
;
A
#
# COMPACT_ATOMS: atom_id res chain seq x y z
N ASP A 1 -19.87 20.92 -7.29
CA ASP A 1 -20.54 19.88 -6.49
C ASP A 1 -22.03 20.20 -6.33
N THR A 2 -22.85 19.73 -7.30
CA THR A 2 -24.28 20.03 -7.35
C THR A 2 -25.09 19.26 -6.30
N LYS A 3 -24.49 18.27 -5.65
CA LYS A 3 -25.14 17.43 -4.64
C LYS A 3 -24.71 17.72 -3.20
N GLY A 4 -23.78 18.63 -3.00
CA GLY A 4 -23.27 18.98 -1.67
C GLY A 4 -22.53 17.86 -0.95
N VAL A 5 -21.96 16.90 -1.69
CA VAL A 5 -21.20 15.80 -1.12
C VAL A 5 -19.75 16.23 -0.95
N HIS A 6 -19.26 16.28 0.28
CA HIS A 6 -17.93 16.81 0.60
C HIS A 6 -17.01 15.83 1.37
N ASN A 7 -17.48 14.61 1.59
CA ASN A 7 -16.80 13.64 2.44
C ASN A 7 -16.05 12.55 1.66
N PHE A 8 -15.73 12.80 0.39
CA PHE A 8 -14.88 11.93 -0.41
C PHE A 8 -13.45 12.43 -0.44
N ILE A 9 -12.51 11.49 -0.39
CA ILE A 9 -11.10 11.67 -0.73
C ILE A 9 -10.89 11.07 -2.11
N TYR A 10 -10.49 11.89 -3.07
CA TYR A 10 -10.27 11.45 -4.45
C TYR A 10 -8.85 10.94 -4.61
N ALA A 11 -8.72 9.69 -5.00
CA ALA A 11 -7.44 9.05 -5.22
C ALA A 11 -7.27 8.62 -6.67
N ILE A 12 -6.04 8.62 -7.16
CA ILE A 12 -5.64 7.86 -8.34
C ILE A 12 -4.81 6.66 -7.90
N SER A 13 -4.90 5.56 -8.62
CA SER A 13 -4.17 4.35 -8.33
C SER A 13 -3.78 3.61 -9.61
N PRO A 14 -2.80 4.10 -10.37
CA PRO A 14 -2.33 3.43 -11.56
C PRO A 14 -1.56 2.16 -11.20
N GLN A 15 -1.68 1.15 -12.05
CA GLN A 15 -0.90 -0.08 -11.94
C GLN A 15 0.56 0.17 -12.35
N MET A 16 1.48 -0.22 -11.47
CA MET A 16 2.91 -0.04 -11.61
C MET A 16 3.61 -1.39 -11.42
N ASP A 17 3.69 -2.18 -12.48
CA ASP A 17 4.43 -3.44 -12.42
C ASP A 17 5.95 -3.19 -12.46
N ALA A 18 6.72 -4.11 -11.92
CA ALA A 18 8.16 -4.03 -11.74
C ALA A 18 8.99 -3.81 -13.04
N VAL A 19 8.36 -3.92 -14.19
CA VAL A 19 9.01 -3.97 -15.50
C VAL A 19 9.13 -2.62 -16.19
N TYR A 20 8.58 -1.54 -15.62
CA TYR A 20 8.48 -0.26 -16.33
C TYR A 20 9.57 0.74 -15.92
N GLY A 21 10.33 1.19 -16.90
CA GLY A 21 11.50 2.03 -16.68
C GLY A 21 11.24 3.47 -16.22
N ASN A 22 10.03 4.02 -16.33
CA ASN A 22 9.73 5.39 -15.94
C ASN A 22 8.48 5.45 -15.05
N THR A 23 8.68 5.19 -13.78
CA THR A 23 7.62 5.18 -12.77
C THR A 23 6.89 6.52 -12.68
N ARG A 24 7.62 7.64 -12.76
CA ARG A 24 7.03 8.98 -12.67
C ARG A 24 6.02 9.25 -13.78
N ASP A 25 6.42 9.04 -15.02
CA ASP A 25 5.55 9.29 -16.18
C ASP A 25 4.33 8.39 -16.18
N ARG A 26 4.48 7.17 -15.68
CA ARG A 26 3.35 6.25 -15.54
C ARG A 26 2.38 6.66 -14.45
N LEU A 27 2.86 7.08 -13.29
CA LEU A 27 2.02 7.62 -12.22
C LEU A 27 1.24 8.86 -12.68
N LEU A 28 1.85 9.67 -13.53
CA LEU A 28 1.26 10.91 -14.03
C LEU A 28 0.54 10.78 -15.37
N PHE A 29 0.56 9.62 -16.01
CA PHE A 29 0.01 9.43 -17.37
C PHE A 29 -1.46 9.85 -17.51
N ARG A 30 -2.26 9.68 -16.45
CA ARG A 30 -3.68 10.08 -16.42
C ARG A 30 -3.96 11.06 -15.28
N TRP A 31 -2.97 11.89 -14.96
CA TRP A 31 -3.13 12.87 -13.89
C TRP A 31 -4.14 13.94 -14.29
N PRO A 32 -5.25 14.10 -13.55
CA PRO A 32 -6.32 15.03 -13.95
C PRO A 32 -6.03 16.48 -13.57
N GLY A 33 -5.04 16.72 -12.74
CA GLY A 33 -4.71 18.01 -12.13
C GLY A 33 -4.61 17.92 -10.61
N ASP A 34 -3.80 18.77 -10.01
CA ASP A 34 -3.54 18.72 -8.57
C ASP A 34 -4.78 19.05 -7.73
N GLU A 35 -5.70 19.82 -8.30
CA GLU A 35 -6.98 20.18 -7.68
C GLU A 35 -8.01 19.05 -7.60
N TRP A 36 -7.78 17.96 -8.36
CA TRP A 36 -8.71 16.83 -8.45
C TRP A 36 -8.24 15.58 -7.72
N VAL A 37 -7.05 15.60 -7.15
CA VAL A 37 -6.47 14.45 -6.49
C VAL A 37 -6.09 14.80 -5.06
N ASP A 38 -6.60 14.06 -4.09
CA ASP A 38 -6.28 14.21 -2.67
C ASP A 38 -5.23 13.20 -2.20
N PHE A 39 -5.14 12.04 -2.87
CA PHE A 39 -4.29 10.93 -2.49
C PHE A 39 -3.64 10.27 -3.71
N ILE A 40 -2.34 10.01 -3.63
CA ILE A 40 -1.59 9.34 -4.70
C ILE A 40 -1.41 7.87 -4.36
N GLY A 41 -2.17 7.02 -5.02
CA GLY A 41 -2.07 5.57 -4.91
C GLY A 41 -1.13 4.95 -5.94
N MET A 42 -0.73 3.73 -5.68
CA MET A 42 0.03 2.90 -6.59
C MET A 42 -0.35 1.44 -6.39
N ASP A 43 -0.85 0.77 -7.43
CA ASP A 43 -0.97 -0.68 -7.45
C ASP A 43 0.35 -1.25 -7.98
N CYS A 44 1.05 -2.00 -7.17
CA CYS A 44 2.39 -2.47 -7.52
C CYS A 44 2.61 -3.92 -7.07
N TYR A 45 2.40 -4.84 -7.99
CA TYR A 45 2.65 -6.26 -7.79
C TYR A 45 4.09 -6.60 -8.21
N HIS A 46 5.03 -6.28 -7.36
CA HIS A 46 6.46 -6.46 -7.61
C HIS A 46 6.94 -7.91 -7.44
N GLY A 47 6.08 -8.79 -6.92
CA GLY A 47 6.47 -10.15 -6.55
C GLY A 47 7.56 -10.16 -5.48
N LEU A 48 8.66 -10.87 -5.73
CA LEU A 48 9.83 -10.91 -4.87
C LEU A 48 10.94 -9.91 -5.30
N ASN A 49 10.69 -9.09 -6.31
CA ASN A 49 11.63 -8.09 -6.79
C ASN A 49 11.60 -6.82 -5.91
N THR A 50 12.28 -6.88 -4.77
CA THR A 50 12.33 -5.78 -3.79
C THR A 50 13.04 -4.54 -4.30
N GLU A 51 13.96 -4.66 -5.26
CA GLU A 51 14.65 -3.53 -5.88
C GLU A 51 13.67 -2.70 -6.72
N ALA A 52 12.88 -3.35 -7.57
CA ALA A 52 11.85 -2.68 -8.36
C ALA A 52 10.79 -2.03 -7.46
N PHE A 53 10.35 -2.72 -6.42
CA PHE A 53 9.41 -2.15 -5.46
C PHE A 53 9.98 -0.93 -4.76
N THR A 54 11.21 -1.01 -4.26
CA THR A 54 11.90 0.12 -3.63
C THR A 54 12.02 1.31 -4.58
N SER A 55 12.36 1.07 -5.86
CA SER A 55 12.44 2.12 -6.88
C SER A 55 11.10 2.82 -7.10
N ASN A 56 10.02 2.05 -7.21
CA ASN A 56 8.67 2.59 -7.35
C ASN A 56 8.24 3.38 -6.12
N LEU A 57 8.52 2.89 -4.92
CA LEU A 57 8.23 3.57 -3.66
C LEU A 57 8.98 4.91 -3.53
N ARG A 58 10.24 4.98 -3.97
CA ARG A 58 11.01 6.23 -3.99
C ARG A 58 10.35 7.27 -4.89
N THR A 59 9.91 6.87 -6.08
CA THR A 59 9.22 7.76 -7.00
C THR A 59 7.88 8.23 -6.43
N LEU A 60 7.08 7.32 -5.85
CA LEU A 60 5.83 7.65 -5.19
C LEU A 60 6.03 8.65 -4.04
N SER A 61 7.02 8.38 -3.19
CA SER A 61 7.39 9.25 -2.07
C SER A 61 7.84 10.64 -2.53
N ALA A 62 8.63 10.72 -3.60
CA ALA A 62 9.06 11.99 -4.18
C ALA A 62 7.89 12.79 -4.75
N LEU A 63 6.97 12.14 -5.46
CA LEU A 63 5.75 12.78 -5.97
C LEU A 63 4.83 13.27 -4.85
N SER A 64 4.70 12.49 -3.77
CA SER A 64 3.97 12.89 -2.57
C SER A 64 4.50 14.20 -1.98
N GLN A 65 5.83 14.33 -1.91
CA GLN A 65 6.47 15.56 -1.42
C GLN A 65 6.28 16.73 -2.39
N GLU A 66 6.49 16.51 -3.68
CA GLU A 66 6.36 17.55 -4.71
C GLU A 66 4.94 18.12 -4.77
N LYS A 67 3.95 17.24 -4.70
CA LYS A 67 2.54 17.62 -4.84
C LYS A 67 1.85 17.94 -3.51
N LEU A 68 2.57 17.80 -2.39
CA LEU A 68 2.06 18.01 -1.03
C LEU A 68 0.80 17.17 -0.75
N LYS A 69 0.78 15.93 -1.22
CA LYS A 69 -0.34 15.00 -1.04
C LYS A 69 0.11 13.72 -0.36
N PRO A 70 -0.71 13.13 0.52
CA PRO A 70 -0.43 11.79 1.06
C PRO A 70 -0.39 10.76 -0.06
N CYS A 71 0.36 9.69 0.16
CA CYS A 71 0.45 8.58 -0.80
C CYS A 71 0.43 7.22 -0.11
N GLY A 72 0.14 6.18 -0.87
CA GLY A 72 0.10 4.81 -0.38
C GLY A 72 0.21 3.78 -1.50
N VAL A 73 0.54 2.56 -1.10
CA VAL A 73 0.44 1.39 -1.98
C VAL A 73 -0.98 0.85 -1.84
N THR A 74 -1.78 1.04 -2.86
CA THR A 74 -3.22 0.74 -2.86
C THR A 74 -3.51 -0.72 -3.20
N GLU A 75 -2.57 -1.38 -3.89
CA GLU A 75 -2.58 -2.84 -4.04
C GLU A 75 -1.13 -3.35 -4.15
N THR A 76 -0.84 -4.45 -3.47
CA THR A 76 0.42 -5.17 -3.63
C THR A 76 0.28 -6.64 -3.20
N GLY A 77 1.33 -7.41 -3.48
CA GLY A 77 1.44 -8.78 -3.04
C GLY A 77 2.17 -9.68 -4.03
N GLN A 78 2.35 -10.91 -3.61
CA GLN A 78 2.80 -12.03 -4.43
C GLN A 78 1.81 -13.16 -4.26
N GLU A 79 1.22 -13.61 -5.35
CA GLU A 79 0.31 -14.74 -5.30
C GLU A 79 1.04 -16.02 -4.87
N SER A 80 0.46 -16.71 -3.90
CA SER A 80 0.92 -18.01 -3.41
C SER A 80 2.41 -18.06 -3.03
N PHE A 81 2.91 -16.99 -2.41
CA PHE A 81 4.31 -16.90 -2.00
C PHE A 81 4.66 -17.94 -0.90
N GLU A 82 5.89 -18.45 -0.97
CA GLU A 82 6.42 -19.44 0.00
C GLU A 82 7.70 -18.93 0.70
N LYS A 83 7.98 -17.62 0.64
CA LYS A 83 9.15 -17.02 1.25
C LYS A 83 8.91 -16.76 2.73
N ALA A 84 9.72 -17.35 3.60
CA ALA A 84 9.54 -17.29 5.06
C ALA A 84 9.68 -15.88 5.62
N ASP A 85 10.63 -15.07 5.11
CA ASP A 85 10.91 -13.68 5.52
C ASP A 85 10.24 -12.64 4.56
N TYR A 86 9.08 -12.98 4.01
CA TYR A 86 8.39 -12.13 3.03
C TYR A 86 8.00 -10.76 3.60
N TRP A 87 7.48 -10.72 4.81
CA TRP A 87 6.92 -9.50 5.40
C TRP A 87 7.99 -8.49 5.80
N THR A 88 9.04 -8.96 6.45
CA THR A 88 10.16 -8.09 6.83
C THR A 88 11.06 -7.77 5.65
N GLY A 89 11.33 -8.74 4.78
CA GLY A 89 12.26 -8.59 3.67
C GLY A 89 11.66 -7.96 2.41
N CYS A 90 10.44 -8.36 2.03
CA CYS A 90 9.85 -7.91 0.77
C CYS A 90 8.84 -6.77 0.92
N ILE A 91 8.25 -6.60 2.10
CA ILE A 91 7.30 -5.51 2.35
C ILE A 91 7.92 -4.42 3.21
N LEU A 92 8.36 -4.73 4.43
CA LEU A 92 8.80 -3.72 5.38
C LEU A 92 10.13 -3.07 4.98
N ALA A 93 11.13 -3.85 4.55
CA ALA A 93 12.44 -3.30 4.20
C ALA A 93 12.39 -2.27 3.05
N PRO A 94 11.68 -2.50 1.93
CA PRO A 94 11.49 -1.49 0.88
C PRO A 94 10.81 -0.20 1.35
N LEU A 95 9.92 -0.28 2.34
CA LEU A 95 9.19 0.86 2.89
C LEU A 95 10.05 1.74 3.81
N MET A 96 11.19 1.24 4.28
CA MET A 96 12.05 1.99 5.20
C MET A 96 12.56 3.29 4.55
N GLY A 97 12.31 4.40 5.25
CA GLY A 97 12.69 5.74 4.77
C GLY A 97 11.75 6.34 3.71
N GLN A 98 10.70 5.62 3.30
CA GLN A 98 9.69 6.14 2.37
C GLN A 98 8.54 6.83 3.11
N ARG A 99 7.94 7.83 2.46
CA ARG A 99 6.77 8.57 2.96
C ARG A 99 5.49 7.92 2.43
N VAL A 100 5.16 6.77 2.98
CA VAL A 100 3.99 6.00 2.57
C VAL A 100 3.09 5.85 3.78
N SER A 101 1.83 6.24 3.65
CA SER A 101 0.86 6.23 4.75
C SER A 101 0.14 4.90 4.93
N MET A 102 0.01 4.11 3.86
CA MET A 102 -0.64 2.80 3.95
C MET A 102 -0.12 1.84 2.87
N VAL A 103 -0.25 0.55 3.15
CA VAL A 103 -0.03 -0.54 2.20
C VAL A 103 -1.21 -1.49 2.28
N VAL A 104 -1.85 -1.75 1.15
CA VAL A 104 -2.97 -2.69 1.06
C VAL A 104 -2.50 -3.96 0.36
N MET A 105 -2.50 -5.06 1.10
CA MET A 105 -2.22 -6.37 0.53
C MET A 105 -3.44 -6.88 -0.23
N TRP A 106 -3.22 -7.53 -1.39
CA TRP A 106 -4.31 -8.17 -2.08
C TRP A 106 -4.88 -9.32 -1.26
N ARG A 107 -6.12 -9.66 -1.54
CA ARG A 107 -6.94 -10.57 -0.72
C ARG A 107 -6.58 -12.05 -0.88
N ASN A 108 -6.85 -12.81 0.15
CA ASN A 108 -6.93 -14.25 0.07
C ASN A 108 -8.30 -14.68 -0.47
N LYS A 109 -8.34 -15.81 -1.16
CA LYS A 109 -9.61 -16.42 -1.57
C LYS A 109 -10.38 -16.88 -0.34
N TYR A 110 -11.66 -16.57 -0.30
CA TYR A 110 -12.52 -16.86 0.84
C TYR A 110 -12.66 -18.38 1.10
N VAL A 111 -12.82 -19.16 0.04
CA VAL A 111 -12.92 -20.63 0.13
C VAL A 111 -12.09 -21.25 -0.98
N ALA A 112 -11.10 -22.06 -0.63
CA ALA A 112 -10.40 -22.91 -1.57
C ALA A 112 -11.28 -24.12 -1.92
N ARG A 113 -11.43 -24.44 -3.20
CA ARG A 113 -12.21 -25.59 -3.66
C ARG A 113 -11.44 -26.91 -3.52
N ASN A 114 -10.13 -26.84 -3.58
CA ASN A 114 -9.19 -27.96 -3.44
C ASN A 114 -7.78 -27.42 -3.18
N GLU A 115 -6.82 -28.28 -2.93
CA GLU A 115 -5.43 -27.91 -2.63
C GLU A 115 -4.72 -27.18 -3.78
N SER A 116 -5.14 -27.38 -5.01
CA SER A 116 -4.57 -26.68 -6.17
C SER A 116 -5.14 -25.27 -6.36
N ASP A 117 -6.24 -24.93 -5.68
CA ASP A 117 -6.90 -23.64 -5.75
C ASP A 117 -6.26 -22.63 -4.77
N ARG A 118 -4.93 -22.50 -4.87
CA ARG A 118 -4.13 -21.61 -4.03
C ARG A 118 -4.17 -20.20 -4.59
N HIS A 119 -5.02 -19.39 -4.01
CA HIS A 119 -5.09 -17.97 -4.34
C HIS A 119 -5.04 -17.17 -3.06
N PHE A 120 -3.83 -16.84 -2.62
CA PHE A 120 -3.59 -16.01 -1.44
C PHE A 120 -2.45 -15.03 -1.69
N TYR A 121 -2.56 -13.86 -1.08
CA TYR A 121 -1.57 -12.78 -1.11
C TYR A 121 -1.19 -12.34 0.30
N SER A 122 -1.87 -12.86 1.31
CA SER A 122 -1.63 -12.52 2.70
C SER A 122 -1.48 -13.79 3.54
N VAL A 123 -0.87 -13.61 4.71
CA VAL A 123 -0.62 -14.67 5.67
C VAL A 123 -1.92 -15.31 6.18
N TYR A 124 -1.82 -16.57 6.55
CA TYR A 124 -2.88 -17.32 7.25
C TYR A 124 -2.24 -18.23 8.31
N PRO A 125 -3.01 -18.72 9.30
CA PRO A 125 -2.48 -19.62 10.32
C PRO A 125 -1.79 -20.86 9.72
N GLY A 126 -0.54 -21.10 10.13
CA GLY A 126 0.27 -22.22 9.61
C GLY A 126 1.03 -21.90 8.32
N HIS A 127 0.91 -20.71 7.75
CA HIS A 127 1.72 -20.31 6.61
C HIS A 127 3.19 -20.17 7.00
N VAL A 128 4.11 -20.52 6.09
CA VAL A 128 5.57 -20.50 6.32
C VAL A 128 6.10 -19.14 6.80
N SER A 129 5.44 -18.04 6.46
CA SER A 129 5.82 -16.68 6.85
C SER A 129 5.06 -16.13 8.07
N ALA A 130 4.32 -16.97 8.81
CA ALA A 130 3.50 -16.49 9.92
C ALA A 130 4.34 -15.85 11.04
N ASP A 131 5.48 -16.43 11.36
CA ASP A 131 6.39 -15.89 12.37
C ASP A 131 7.01 -14.55 11.95
N ASP A 132 7.38 -14.44 10.68
CA ASP A 132 7.90 -13.19 10.11
C ASP A 132 6.84 -12.08 10.06
N PHE A 133 5.57 -12.45 9.79
CA PHE A 133 4.46 -11.51 9.90
C PHE A 133 4.33 -10.97 11.33
N ASN A 134 4.43 -11.82 12.34
CA ASN A 134 4.40 -11.41 13.74
C ASN A 134 5.57 -10.46 14.09
N ILE A 135 6.75 -10.69 13.51
CA ILE A 135 7.90 -9.78 13.65
C ILE A 135 7.56 -8.40 13.04
N MET A 136 7.00 -8.37 11.83
CA MET A 136 6.56 -7.13 11.19
C MET A 136 5.46 -6.44 12.01
N TYR A 137 4.45 -7.18 12.46
CA TYR A 137 3.36 -6.68 13.28
C TYR A 137 3.84 -5.98 14.55
N GLY A 138 4.84 -6.55 15.22
CA GLY A 138 5.42 -5.98 16.44
C GLY A 138 6.32 -4.75 16.24
N ARG A 139 6.53 -4.28 14.99
CA ARG A 139 7.34 -3.08 14.75
C ARG A 139 6.54 -1.81 15.00
N SER A 140 7.15 -0.82 15.66
CA SER A 140 6.50 0.45 16.02
C SER A 140 5.98 1.28 14.84
N ARG A 141 6.41 0.96 13.62
CA ARG A 141 5.93 1.60 12.38
C ARG A 141 4.85 0.81 11.65
N SER A 142 4.56 -0.40 12.09
CA SER A 142 3.50 -1.24 11.54
C SER A 142 2.24 -1.04 12.38
N LEU A 143 1.30 -0.28 11.86
CA LEU A 143 0.01 -0.04 12.51
C LEU A 143 -1.07 -0.78 11.72
N PHE A 144 -1.89 -1.52 12.41
CA PHE A 144 -3.05 -2.20 11.85
C PHE A 144 -4.33 -1.53 12.33
N SER A 145 -5.46 -1.85 11.73
CA SER A 145 -6.73 -1.19 12.05
C SER A 145 -7.10 -1.24 13.53
N GLY A 146 -6.70 -2.30 14.24
CA GLY A 146 -6.92 -2.43 15.68
C GLY A 146 -6.02 -1.54 16.55
N ASP A 147 -4.94 -1.01 15.99
CA ASP A 147 -3.98 -0.14 16.69
C ASP A 147 -4.32 1.34 16.51
N LEU A 148 -5.27 1.64 15.61
CA LEU A 148 -5.65 3.02 15.32
C LEU A 148 -6.60 3.56 16.41
N PRO A 149 -6.46 4.83 16.79
CA PRO A 149 -7.44 5.48 17.64
C PRO A 149 -8.81 5.56 16.93
N ASP A 150 -9.87 5.86 17.68
CA ASP A 150 -11.16 6.13 17.06
C ASP A 150 -11.06 7.36 16.14
N MET A 151 -10.92 7.08 14.85
CA MET A 151 -10.76 8.10 13.81
C MET A 151 -12.06 8.83 13.47
N TYR A 152 -13.20 8.36 14.01
CA TYR A 152 -14.50 8.97 13.78
C TYR A 152 -14.89 9.96 14.89
N THR A 153 -14.21 9.92 16.02
CA THR A 153 -14.38 10.89 17.10
C THR A 153 -13.34 12.01 16.94
N MET A 154 -13.76 13.12 16.33
CA MET A 154 -12.93 14.31 16.22
C MET A 154 -12.81 15.00 17.57
N ALA A 155 -11.60 15.43 17.95
CA ALA A 155 -11.45 16.36 19.06
C ALA A 155 -12.20 17.68 18.75
N GLU A 156 -12.80 18.32 19.76
CA GLU A 156 -13.58 19.56 19.60
C GLU A 156 -12.79 20.70 18.95
N HIS A 157 -11.46 20.63 18.99
CA HIS A 157 -10.57 21.62 18.37
C HIS A 157 -9.49 20.91 17.53
N VAL A 158 -9.74 20.76 16.23
CA VAL A 158 -8.71 20.38 15.25
C VAL A 158 -8.14 21.64 14.64
N THR A 159 -6.92 21.99 14.99
CA THR A 159 -6.18 23.06 14.29
C THR A 159 -5.55 22.44 13.04
N VAL A 160 -6.11 22.72 11.88
CA VAL A 160 -5.48 22.41 10.59
C VAL A 160 -4.34 23.42 10.39
N ARG A 161 -3.11 22.93 10.30
CA ARG A 161 -1.92 23.73 9.97
C ARG A 161 -1.63 23.66 8.49
#